data_8eb8cd759cfe2e1e8733614a6c45f588
#
_entry.id   8eb8cd759cfe2e1e8733614a6c45f588
#
_cell.length_a   1.000
_cell.length_b   1.000
_cell.length_c   1.000
_cell.angle_alpha   90.00
_cell.angle_beta   90.00
_cell.angle_gamma   90.00
#
_symmetry.space_group_name_H-M   'P 1'
#
loop_
_entity.id
_entity.type
_entity.pdbx_description
1 polymer ?
#
loop_
_entity_poly.entity_id
_entity_poly.type
_entity_poly.pdbx_seq_one_letter_code
_entity_poly.pdbx_strand_id
1 'polypeptide(L)'
;MMAELVFDGVLVPLDRVVGRVGFGVSHVAMAALDLGRYAIARGSVGLAAMCLDASVEYATQRKQFGVPLSSHQLIQKMLADMATQLAAAKALCLEAARLRDAGSPDSIIETSKAKYFASQTAVSAASDALQIHGAHGCGPDSPVHRYYRDAKLTTIIEGSSRMQQIMIAQDLMRKRFRSAAAPVPPPPRSHES
;
A
#
# COMPACT_ATOMS: atom_id res chain seq x y z
N MET A 1 7.21 -15.57 -5.78
CA MET A 1 8.49 -16.30 -5.98
C MET A 1 9.56 -15.26 -6.25
N MET A 2 10.67 -15.28 -5.53
CA MET A 2 11.82 -14.39 -5.77
C MET A 2 12.87 -15.19 -6.55
N ALA A 3 13.59 -14.54 -7.46
CA ALA A 3 14.63 -15.16 -8.27
C ALA A 3 15.88 -14.28 -8.26
N GLU A 4 17.03 -14.90 -8.41
CA GLU A 4 18.31 -14.24 -8.67
C GLU A 4 18.55 -14.22 -10.19
N LEU A 5 19.02 -13.09 -10.70
CA LEU A 5 19.43 -12.93 -12.08
C LEU A 5 20.95 -12.80 -12.12
N VAL A 6 21.60 -13.71 -12.85
CA VAL A 6 23.07 -13.71 -13.02
C VAL A 6 23.40 -13.27 -14.44
N PHE A 7 24.23 -12.24 -14.59
CA PHE A 7 24.75 -11.74 -15.86
C PHE A 7 26.26 -11.98 -15.87
N ASP A 8 26.72 -12.90 -16.69
CA ASP A 8 28.14 -13.23 -16.84
C ASP A 8 28.61 -12.92 -18.27
N GLY A 9 29.39 -11.84 -18.41
CA GLY A 9 29.98 -11.41 -19.69
C GLY A 9 28.97 -11.09 -20.79
N VAL A 10 27.71 -10.77 -20.46
CA VAL A 10 26.66 -10.47 -21.45
C VAL A 10 26.94 -9.16 -22.17
N LEU A 11 27.15 -9.24 -23.49
CA LEU A 11 27.33 -8.05 -24.35
C LEU A 11 25.95 -7.50 -24.73
N VAL A 12 25.73 -6.22 -24.43
CA VAL A 12 24.49 -5.50 -24.76
C VAL A 12 24.83 -4.41 -25.79
N PRO A 13 24.19 -4.40 -26.97
CA PRO A 13 24.37 -3.32 -27.97
C PRO A 13 23.95 -1.96 -27.43
N LEU A 14 24.60 -0.89 -27.88
CA LEU A 14 24.35 0.47 -27.39
C LEU A 14 22.92 0.98 -27.67
N ASP A 15 22.30 0.51 -28.74
CA ASP A 15 20.90 0.82 -29.09
C ASP A 15 19.87 0.21 -28.12
N ARG A 16 20.30 -0.70 -27.24
CA ARG A 16 19.48 -1.29 -26.17
C ARG A 16 19.58 -0.52 -24.85
N VAL A 17 20.37 0.53 -24.77
CA VAL A 17 20.44 1.39 -23.58
C VAL A 17 19.18 2.21 -23.47
N VAL A 18 18.44 2.03 -22.38
CA VAL A 18 17.22 2.78 -22.08
C VAL A 18 17.59 4.12 -21.40
N GLY A 19 17.27 5.20 -22.06
CA GLY A 19 17.57 6.55 -21.58
C GLY A 19 19.05 6.95 -21.75
N ARG A 20 19.51 7.88 -20.93
CA ARG A 20 20.88 8.38 -20.96
C ARG A 20 21.80 7.61 -20.02
N VAL A 21 23.01 7.32 -20.43
CA VAL A 21 24.03 6.70 -19.57
C VAL A 21 24.22 7.52 -18.29
N GLY A 22 24.24 6.86 -17.15
CA GLY A 22 24.33 7.47 -15.82
C GLY A 22 22.97 7.84 -15.19
N PHE A 23 21.86 7.80 -15.94
CA PHE A 23 20.52 8.18 -15.46
C PHE A 23 19.58 6.99 -15.22
N GLY A 24 20.07 5.75 -15.30
CA GLY A 24 19.26 4.54 -15.17
C GLY A 24 18.47 4.47 -13.87
N VAL A 25 19.12 4.71 -12.72
CA VAL A 25 18.44 4.67 -11.41
C VAL A 25 17.53 5.88 -11.21
N SER A 26 18.04 7.10 -11.45
CA SER A 26 17.35 8.34 -11.11
C SER A 26 16.13 8.64 -12.00
N HIS A 27 16.09 8.12 -13.23
CA HIS A 27 15.01 8.39 -14.18
C HIS A 27 14.28 7.12 -14.55
N VAL A 28 14.98 6.09 -15.09
CA VAL A 28 14.32 4.90 -15.62
C VAL A 28 13.74 4.05 -14.50
N ALA A 29 14.57 3.66 -13.51
CA ALA A 29 14.13 2.84 -12.40
C ALA A 29 13.11 3.57 -11.50
N MET A 30 13.30 4.87 -11.24
CA MET A 30 12.36 5.64 -10.42
C MET A 30 10.99 5.81 -11.08
N ALA A 31 10.92 5.98 -12.40
CA ALA A 31 9.65 6.01 -13.13
C ALA A 31 8.93 4.66 -13.08
N ALA A 32 9.66 3.56 -13.27
CA ALA A 32 9.10 2.21 -13.14
C ALA A 32 8.60 1.93 -11.72
N LEU A 33 9.40 2.29 -10.70
CA LEU A 33 9.03 2.13 -9.28
C LEU A 33 7.82 2.98 -8.88
N ASP A 34 7.61 4.15 -9.49
CA ASP A 34 6.43 4.97 -9.20
C ASP A 34 5.14 4.26 -9.65
N LEU A 35 5.14 3.68 -10.84
CA LEU A 35 4.04 2.86 -11.33
C LEU A 35 3.87 1.58 -10.50
N GLY A 36 4.97 0.90 -10.21
CA GLY A 36 4.99 -0.33 -9.40
C GLY A 36 4.44 -0.11 -7.99
N ARG A 37 4.76 0.99 -7.32
CA ARG A 37 4.20 1.35 -6.01
C ARG A 37 2.68 1.45 -6.04
N TYR A 38 2.13 2.10 -7.07
CA TYR A 38 0.68 2.20 -7.23
C TYR A 38 0.04 0.83 -7.49
N ALA A 39 0.65 0.01 -8.35
CA ALA A 39 0.18 -1.34 -8.64
C ALA A 39 0.15 -2.22 -7.38
N ILE A 40 1.21 -2.17 -6.55
CA ILE A 40 1.25 -2.91 -5.27
C ILE A 40 0.24 -2.37 -4.26
N ALA A 41 -0.01 -1.06 -4.21
CA ALA A 41 -1.06 -0.49 -3.37
C ALA A 41 -2.44 -1.08 -3.74
N ARG A 42 -2.77 -1.11 -5.03
CA ARG A 42 -4.03 -1.69 -5.53
C ARG A 42 -4.11 -3.21 -5.31
N GLY A 43 -3.02 -3.94 -5.55
CA GLY A 43 -2.92 -5.37 -5.27
C GLY A 43 -3.13 -5.69 -3.79
N SER A 44 -2.58 -4.86 -2.90
CA SER A 44 -2.76 -4.99 -1.45
C SER A 44 -4.23 -4.78 -1.03
N VAL A 45 -4.91 -3.81 -1.63
CA VAL A 45 -6.36 -3.62 -1.43
C VAL A 45 -7.16 -4.85 -1.86
N GLY A 46 -6.83 -5.43 -3.03
CA GLY A 46 -7.46 -6.66 -3.50
C GLY A 46 -7.23 -7.83 -2.55
N LEU A 47 -6.01 -7.99 -2.06
CA LEU A 47 -5.67 -9.05 -1.12
C LEU A 47 -6.40 -8.90 0.23
N ALA A 48 -6.49 -7.68 0.76
CA ALA A 48 -7.26 -7.39 1.98
C ALA A 48 -8.76 -7.71 1.79
N ALA A 49 -9.31 -7.40 0.62
CA ALA A 49 -10.70 -7.74 0.28
C ALA A 49 -10.92 -9.26 0.27
N MET A 50 -10.03 -10.02 -0.37
CA MET A 50 -10.09 -11.48 -0.38
C MET A 50 -10.00 -12.08 1.03
N CYS A 51 -9.16 -11.50 1.91
CA CYS A 51 -9.07 -11.92 3.31
C CYS A 51 -10.38 -11.68 4.05
N LEU A 52 -11.01 -10.50 3.86
CA LEU A 52 -12.29 -10.18 4.48
C LEU A 52 -13.40 -11.11 4.00
N ASP A 53 -13.53 -11.32 2.68
CA ASP A 53 -14.56 -12.17 2.09
C ASP A 53 -14.46 -13.61 2.61
N ALA A 54 -13.26 -14.21 2.59
CA ALA A 54 -13.01 -15.54 3.13
C ALA A 54 -13.33 -15.63 4.63
N SER A 55 -13.00 -14.57 5.39
CA SER A 55 -13.27 -14.52 6.84
C SER A 55 -14.75 -14.45 7.15
N VAL A 56 -15.51 -13.64 6.41
CA VAL A 56 -16.98 -13.53 6.56
C VAL A 56 -17.64 -14.87 6.23
N GLU A 57 -17.27 -15.47 5.10
CA GLU A 57 -17.81 -16.78 4.70
C GLU A 57 -17.56 -17.85 5.76
N TYR A 58 -16.31 -17.99 6.18
CA TYR A 58 -15.95 -18.99 7.20
C TYR A 58 -16.64 -18.72 8.53
N ALA A 59 -16.68 -17.48 9.01
CA ALA A 59 -17.27 -17.13 10.30
C ALA A 59 -18.78 -17.33 10.34
N THR A 60 -19.48 -17.24 9.22
CA THR A 60 -20.93 -17.50 9.14
C THR A 60 -21.26 -18.99 9.13
N GLN A 61 -20.37 -19.83 8.60
CA GLN A 61 -20.58 -21.28 8.48
C GLN A 61 -20.08 -22.06 9.70
N ARG A 62 -18.88 -21.73 10.18
CA ARG A 62 -18.23 -22.43 11.29
C ARG A 62 -18.91 -22.13 12.62
N LYS A 63 -19.23 -23.18 13.37
CA LYS A 63 -19.86 -23.08 14.71
C LYS A 63 -18.84 -23.47 15.80
N GLN A 64 -18.85 -22.72 16.88
CA GLN A 64 -18.22 -23.05 18.16
C GLN A 64 -19.13 -22.61 19.31
N PHE A 65 -19.12 -23.37 20.42
CA PHE A 65 -20.00 -23.12 21.56
C PHE A 65 -21.49 -23.03 21.19
N GLY A 66 -21.89 -23.81 20.19
CA GLY A 66 -23.32 -23.94 19.76
C GLY A 66 -23.79 -22.84 18.77
N VAL A 67 -22.98 -21.80 18.49
CA VAL A 67 -23.36 -20.69 17.61
C VAL A 67 -22.30 -20.46 16.51
N PRO A 68 -22.66 -19.80 15.40
CA PRO A 68 -21.67 -19.38 14.39
C PRO A 68 -20.55 -18.49 14.97
N LEU A 69 -19.34 -18.58 14.44
CA LEU A 69 -18.23 -17.70 14.87
C LEU A 69 -18.58 -16.23 14.74
N SER A 70 -19.36 -15.84 13.73
CA SER A 70 -19.83 -14.46 13.52
C SER A 70 -20.68 -13.90 14.68
N SER A 71 -21.18 -14.75 15.59
CA SER A 71 -21.90 -14.31 16.78
C SER A 71 -20.97 -13.90 17.94
N HIS A 72 -19.67 -14.19 17.85
CA HIS A 72 -18.71 -13.86 18.90
C HIS A 72 -18.13 -12.45 18.71
N GLN A 73 -18.17 -11.62 19.75
CA GLN A 73 -17.76 -10.20 19.69
C GLN A 73 -16.30 -10.01 19.24
N LEU A 74 -15.38 -10.90 19.62
CA LEU A 74 -13.99 -10.80 19.18
C LEU A 74 -13.82 -11.05 17.67
N ILE A 75 -14.63 -11.93 17.09
CA ILE A 75 -14.67 -12.15 15.64
C ILE A 75 -15.30 -10.94 14.94
N GLN A 76 -16.42 -10.42 15.47
CA GLN A 76 -17.05 -9.21 14.95
C GLN A 76 -16.09 -8.02 14.93
N LYS A 77 -15.28 -7.86 16.00
CA LYS A 77 -14.24 -6.82 16.05
C LYS A 77 -13.23 -6.97 14.91
N MET A 78 -12.69 -8.18 14.68
CA MET A 78 -11.73 -8.42 13.60
C MET A 78 -12.35 -8.08 12.24
N LEU A 79 -13.57 -8.53 11.97
CA LEU A 79 -14.27 -8.24 10.71
C LEU A 79 -14.53 -6.74 10.52
N ALA A 80 -14.91 -6.04 11.58
CA ALA A 80 -15.13 -4.58 11.54
C ALA A 80 -13.80 -3.82 11.27
N ASP A 81 -12.71 -4.21 11.92
CA ASP A 81 -11.40 -3.63 11.68
C ASP A 81 -10.93 -3.87 10.24
N MET A 82 -11.06 -5.09 9.72
CA MET A 82 -10.74 -5.43 8.34
C MET A 82 -11.54 -4.58 7.35
N ALA A 83 -12.86 -4.48 7.54
CA ALA A 83 -13.74 -3.71 6.66
C ALA A 83 -13.41 -2.22 6.66
N THR A 84 -13.14 -1.65 7.84
CA THR A 84 -12.82 -0.22 8.01
C THR A 84 -11.48 0.12 7.38
N GLN A 85 -10.43 -0.68 7.66
CA GLN A 85 -9.10 -0.47 7.08
C GLN A 85 -9.12 -0.65 5.56
N LEU A 86 -9.88 -1.62 5.04
CA LEU A 86 -10.06 -1.82 3.61
C LEU A 86 -10.71 -0.61 2.94
N ALA A 87 -11.74 -0.02 3.55
CA ALA A 87 -12.40 1.18 3.05
C ALA A 87 -11.42 2.37 2.99
N ALA A 88 -10.64 2.59 4.05
CA ALA A 88 -9.62 3.64 4.10
C ALA A 88 -8.51 3.41 3.05
N ALA A 89 -8.03 2.18 2.87
CA ALA A 89 -7.04 1.84 1.86
C ALA A 89 -7.56 2.09 0.43
N LYS A 90 -8.83 1.74 0.15
CA LYS A 90 -9.49 2.05 -1.13
C LYS A 90 -9.54 3.56 -1.38
N ALA A 91 -9.90 4.36 -0.39
CA ALA A 91 -9.98 5.82 -0.51
C ALA A 91 -8.60 6.44 -0.81
N LEU A 92 -7.55 6.03 -0.11
CA LEU A 92 -6.18 6.50 -0.38
C LEU A 92 -5.71 6.13 -1.80
N CYS A 93 -6.00 4.91 -2.25
CA CYS A 93 -5.65 4.51 -3.61
C CYS A 93 -6.43 5.29 -4.68
N LEU A 94 -7.70 5.62 -4.42
CA LEU A 94 -8.52 6.41 -5.33
C LEU A 94 -7.99 7.85 -5.44
N GLU A 95 -7.63 8.47 -4.33
CA GLU A 95 -7.03 9.82 -4.33
C GLU A 95 -5.69 9.83 -5.06
N ALA A 96 -4.83 8.85 -4.82
CA ALA A 96 -3.59 8.72 -5.57
C ALA A 96 -3.83 8.58 -7.09
N ALA A 97 -4.85 7.81 -7.51
CA ALA A 97 -5.23 7.67 -8.92
C ALA A 97 -5.66 9.01 -9.50
N ARG A 98 -6.59 9.70 -8.83
CA ARG A 98 -7.12 11.00 -9.26
C ARG A 98 -6.00 12.03 -9.49
N LEU A 99 -5.03 12.08 -8.59
CA LEU A 99 -3.88 12.99 -8.71
C LEU A 99 -2.93 12.58 -9.84
N ARG A 100 -2.76 11.27 -10.08
CA ARG A 100 -1.97 10.77 -11.21
C ARG A 100 -2.63 11.13 -12.55
N ASP A 101 -3.92 10.92 -12.68
CA ASP A 101 -4.68 11.26 -13.90
C ASP A 101 -4.66 12.77 -14.17
N ALA A 102 -4.66 13.57 -13.11
CA ALA A 102 -4.54 15.04 -13.21
C ALA A 102 -3.09 15.53 -13.45
N GLY A 103 -2.09 14.64 -13.55
CA GLY A 103 -0.69 15.03 -13.68
C GLY A 103 -0.13 15.84 -12.49
N SER A 104 -0.76 15.72 -11.32
CA SER A 104 -0.37 16.48 -10.12
C SER A 104 1.02 16.06 -9.60
N PRO A 105 1.89 17.00 -9.23
CA PRO A 105 3.17 16.69 -8.60
C PRO A 105 3.03 16.00 -7.23
N ASP A 106 1.89 16.13 -6.56
CA ASP A 106 1.60 15.46 -5.31
C ASP A 106 1.28 13.95 -5.50
N SER A 107 1.05 13.48 -6.73
CA SER A 107 0.69 12.10 -7.04
C SER A 107 1.70 11.08 -6.49
N ILE A 108 2.99 11.42 -6.50
CA ILE A 108 4.08 10.54 -6.02
C ILE A 108 3.96 10.30 -4.51
N ILE A 109 3.71 11.38 -3.74
CA ILE A 109 3.61 11.26 -2.28
C ILE A 109 2.30 10.61 -1.85
N GLU A 110 1.20 10.88 -2.53
CA GLU A 110 -0.08 10.23 -2.26
C GLU A 110 -0.04 8.74 -2.65
N THR A 111 0.66 8.38 -3.73
CA THR A 111 0.97 6.96 -4.05
C THR A 111 1.78 6.30 -2.94
N SER A 112 2.76 7.00 -2.37
CA SER A 112 3.55 6.48 -1.24
C SER A 112 2.70 6.23 0.00
N LYS A 113 1.80 7.16 0.34
CA LYS A 113 0.83 6.98 1.45
C LYS A 113 -0.11 5.81 1.19
N ALA A 114 -0.68 5.73 -0.01
CA ALA A 114 -1.56 4.65 -0.42
C ALA A 114 -0.84 3.29 -0.32
N LYS A 115 0.38 3.16 -0.86
CA LYS A 115 1.18 1.94 -0.82
C LYS A 115 1.51 1.53 0.60
N TYR A 116 1.94 2.48 1.43
CA TYR A 116 2.29 2.21 2.82
C TYR A 116 1.06 1.70 3.58
N PHE A 117 -0.06 2.43 3.54
CA PHE A 117 -1.26 2.07 4.28
C PHE A 117 -1.88 0.76 3.76
N ALA A 118 -2.05 0.60 2.45
CA ALA A 118 -2.67 -0.59 1.87
C ALA A 118 -1.89 -1.87 2.15
N SER A 119 -0.53 -1.82 2.10
CA SER A 119 0.28 -2.99 2.41
C SER A 119 0.21 -3.39 3.89
N GLN A 120 0.12 -2.43 4.82
CA GLN A 120 -0.11 -2.73 6.24
C GLN A 120 -1.52 -3.31 6.46
N THR A 121 -2.53 -2.75 5.81
CA THR A 121 -3.91 -3.28 5.83
C THR A 121 -3.97 -4.72 5.34
N ALA A 122 -3.27 -5.04 4.24
CA ALA A 122 -3.23 -6.41 3.73
C ALA A 122 -2.61 -7.40 4.74
N VAL A 123 -1.51 -7.00 5.40
CA VAL A 123 -0.88 -7.85 6.43
C VAL A 123 -1.78 -8.05 7.63
N SER A 124 -2.41 -6.97 8.13
CA SER A 124 -3.35 -7.05 9.24
C SER A 124 -4.54 -7.95 8.91
N ALA A 125 -5.19 -7.70 7.76
CA ALA A 125 -6.33 -8.48 7.31
C ALA A 125 -5.99 -9.96 7.11
N ALA A 126 -4.82 -10.27 6.57
CA ALA A 126 -4.39 -11.65 6.38
C ALA A 126 -4.07 -12.36 7.70
N SER A 127 -3.52 -11.63 8.69
CA SER A 127 -3.31 -12.13 10.05
C SER A 127 -4.63 -12.45 10.73
N ASP A 128 -5.61 -11.53 10.64
CA ASP A 128 -6.93 -11.73 11.23
C ASP A 128 -7.69 -12.87 10.53
N ALA A 129 -7.55 -13.00 9.20
CA ALA A 129 -8.12 -14.11 8.46
C ALA A 129 -7.57 -15.46 8.93
N LEU A 130 -6.26 -15.58 9.13
CA LEU A 130 -5.67 -16.79 9.73
C LEU A 130 -6.22 -17.06 11.12
N GLN A 131 -6.33 -16.04 11.96
CA GLN A 131 -6.84 -16.16 13.32
C GLN A 131 -8.32 -16.63 13.33
N ILE A 132 -9.17 -16.08 12.46
CA ILE A 132 -10.58 -16.47 12.33
C ILE A 132 -10.71 -17.92 11.88
N HIS A 133 -9.87 -18.37 10.93
CA HIS A 133 -9.89 -19.76 10.45
C HIS A 133 -9.22 -20.74 11.42
N GLY A 134 -8.39 -20.25 12.35
CA GLY A 134 -7.67 -21.10 13.30
C GLY A 134 -6.76 -22.11 12.60
N ALA A 135 -6.66 -23.34 13.13
CA ALA A 135 -5.82 -24.40 12.56
C ALA A 135 -6.18 -24.75 11.11
N HIS A 136 -7.47 -24.64 10.72
CA HIS A 136 -7.90 -24.82 9.35
C HIS A 136 -7.24 -23.84 8.39
N GLY A 137 -7.07 -22.59 8.83
CA GLY A 137 -6.38 -21.54 8.04
C GLY A 137 -4.94 -21.85 7.70
N CYS A 138 -4.25 -22.67 8.49
CA CYS A 138 -2.87 -23.09 8.25
C CYS A 138 -2.75 -24.31 7.32
N GLY A 139 -3.87 -24.98 7.03
CA GLY A 139 -3.91 -26.18 6.19
C GLY A 139 -3.81 -25.86 4.68
N PRO A 140 -3.42 -26.85 3.86
CA PRO A 140 -3.23 -26.65 2.42
C PRO A 140 -4.54 -26.34 1.67
N ASP A 141 -5.68 -26.77 2.22
CA ASP A 141 -7.00 -26.59 1.59
C ASP A 141 -7.58 -25.19 1.80
N SER A 142 -6.99 -24.40 2.70
CA SER A 142 -7.41 -23.02 2.98
C SER A 142 -6.53 -22.01 2.22
N PRO A 143 -7.11 -21.01 1.53
CA PRO A 143 -6.32 -20.02 0.81
C PRO A 143 -5.63 -18.99 1.71
N VAL A 144 -6.09 -18.84 2.98
CA VAL A 144 -5.65 -17.72 3.83
C VAL A 144 -4.17 -17.80 4.25
N HIS A 145 -3.58 -19.02 4.35
CA HIS A 145 -2.14 -19.15 4.59
C HIS A 145 -1.29 -18.57 3.46
N ARG A 146 -1.77 -18.69 2.20
CA ARG A 146 -1.12 -18.08 1.04
C ARG A 146 -1.28 -16.57 1.09
N TYR A 147 -2.49 -16.08 1.38
CA TYR A 147 -2.75 -14.64 1.52
C TYR A 147 -1.83 -13.98 2.55
N TYR A 148 -1.55 -14.65 3.66
CA TYR A 148 -0.63 -14.13 4.69
C TYR A 148 0.81 -13.98 4.17
N ARG A 149 1.33 -14.98 3.46
CA ARG A 149 2.68 -14.90 2.86
C ARG A 149 2.76 -13.82 1.79
N ASP A 150 1.74 -13.74 0.92
CA ASP A 150 1.69 -12.78 -0.16
C ASP A 150 1.52 -11.34 0.39
N ALA A 151 0.71 -11.15 1.42
CA ALA A 151 0.54 -9.87 2.09
C ALA A 151 1.86 -9.35 2.66
N LYS A 152 2.66 -10.21 3.29
CA LYS A 152 3.96 -9.79 3.85
C LYS A 152 4.89 -9.27 2.77
N LEU A 153 4.89 -9.87 1.59
CA LEU A 153 5.72 -9.45 0.46
C LEU A 153 5.42 -8.00 0.03
N THR A 154 4.15 -7.58 0.05
CA THR A 154 3.74 -6.23 -0.36
C THR A 154 4.35 -5.11 0.48
N THR A 155 4.78 -5.41 1.72
CA THR A 155 5.48 -4.43 2.58
C THR A 155 6.96 -4.26 2.23
N ILE A 156 7.52 -5.14 1.39
CA ILE A 156 8.95 -5.24 1.08
C ILE A 156 9.25 -4.74 -0.32
N ILE A 157 8.50 -5.23 -1.33
CA ILE A 157 8.72 -4.91 -2.74
C ILE A 157 8.28 -3.49 -3.10
N GLU A 158 8.75 -2.99 -4.25
CA GLU A 158 8.43 -1.67 -4.82
C GLU A 158 8.68 -0.50 -3.83
N GLY A 159 9.81 -0.59 -3.15
CA GLY A 159 10.15 0.32 -2.04
C GLY A 159 9.46 -0.10 -0.74
N SER A 160 10.26 -0.56 0.20
CA SER A 160 9.78 -1.07 1.48
C SER A 160 8.93 -0.04 2.24
N SER A 161 8.11 -0.51 3.17
CA SER A 161 7.32 0.37 4.05
C SER A 161 8.19 1.42 4.76
N ARG A 162 9.45 1.09 5.09
CA ARG A 162 10.40 2.04 5.70
C ARG A 162 10.77 3.17 4.75
N MET A 163 11.00 2.87 3.48
CA MET A 163 11.26 3.89 2.46
C MET A 163 10.06 4.81 2.25
N GLN A 164 8.84 4.25 2.24
CA GLN A 164 7.63 5.07 2.14
C GLN A 164 7.50 6.02 3.34
N GLN A 165 7.73 5.53 4.57
CA GLN A 165 7.71 6.35 5.78
C GLN A 165 8.69 7.51 5.71
N ILE A 166 9.94 7.26 5.26
CA ILE A 166 10.97 8.30 5.10
C ILE A 166 10.50 9.36 4.08
N MET A 167 10.02 8.94 2.91
CA MET A 167 9.56 9.85 1.86
C MET A 167 8.39 10.72 2.35
N ILE A 168 7.42 10.13 3.03
CA ILE A 168 6.25 10.85 3.59
C ILE A 168 6.71 11.89 4.62
N ALA A 169 7.59 11.50 5.54
CA ALA A 169 8.09 12.40 6.58
C ALA A 169 8.91 13.57 5.98
N GLN A 170 9.78 13.27 5.00
CA GLN A 170 10.57 14.30 4.33
C GLN A 170 9.71 15.31 3.56
N ASP A 171 8.65 14.84 2.87
CA ASP A 171 7.73 15.74 2.18
C ASP A 171 6.98 16.65 3.15
N LEU A 172 6.50 16.08 4.26
CA LEU A 172 5.82 16.84 5.31
C LEU A 172 6.69 17.96 5.87
N MET A 173 7.95 17.64 6.21
CA MET A 173 8.91 18.63 6.71
C MET A 173 9.21 19.72 5.66
N ARG A 174 9.45 19.31 4.40
CA ARG A 174 9.71 20.25 3.30
C ARG A 174 8.54 21.23 3.08
N LYS A 175 7.30 20.75 3.11
CA LYS A 175 6.11 21.60 2.96
C LYS A 175 5.99 22.60 4.12
N ARG A 176 6.28 22.18 5.34
CA ARG A 176 6.25 23.05 6.52
C ARG A 176 7.29 24.18 6.44
N PHE A 177 8.53 23.86 6.05
CA PHE A 177 9.58 24.88 5.88
C PHE A 177 9.25 25.88 4.78
N ARG A 178 8.69 25.44 3.65
CA ARG A 178 8.26 26.33 2.58
C ARG A 178 7.15 27.29 3.01
N SER A 179 6.17 26.81 3.78
CA SER A 179 5.10 27.64 4.32
C SER A 179 5.62 28.70 5.33
N ALA A 180 6.61 28.36 6.15
CA ALA A 180 7.22 29.27 7.09
C ALA A 180 8.11 30.35 6.44
N ALA A 181 8.65 30.06 5.25
CA ALA A 181 9.48 31.01 4.47
C ALA A 181 8.66 31.89 3.51
N ALA A 182 7.35 31.70 3.40
CA ALA A 182 6.50 32.56 2.59
C ALA A 182 6.45 33.98 3.18
N PRO A 183 6.66 35.05 2.36
CA PRO A 183 6.61 36.42 2.87
C PRO A 183 5.21 36.73 3.41
N VAL A 184 5.18 37.39 4.58
CA VAL A 184 3.93 37.89 5.17
C VAL A 184 3.31 38.88 4.17
N PRO A 185 2.04 38.73 3.78
CA PRO A 185 1.42 39.70 2.87
C PRO A 185 1.46 41.09 3.51
N PRO A 186 1.72 42.15 2.72
CA PRO A 186 1.72 43.50 3.23
C PRO A 186 0.36 43.84 3.87
N PRO A 187 0.33 44.67 4.92
CA PRO A 187 -0.90 45.09 5.54
C PRO A 187 -1.82 45.78 4.53
N PRO A 188 -3.15 45.65 4.66
CA PRO A 188 -4.09 46.33 3.77
C PRO A 188 -3.80 47.83 3.76
N ARG A 189 -3.73 48.44 2.57
CA ARG A 189 -3.55 49.89 2.44
C ARG A 189 -4.75 50.54 3.10
N SER A 190 -4.50 51.39 4.11
CA SER A 190 -5.49 52.28 4.68
C SER A 190 -5.99 53.18 3.55
N HIS A 191 -7.27 53.07 3.16
CA HIS A 191 -7.91 54.05 2.36
C HIS A 191 -8.03 55.33 3.20
N GLU A 192 -7.11 56.26 2.97
CA GLU A 192 -7.28 57.64 3.40
C GLU A 192 -8.42 58.25 2.56
N SER A 193 -9.48 58.58 3.23
CA SER A 193 -10.61 59.35 2.73
C SER A 193 -10.32 60.83 2.74
#